data_6be889ca3fc2616b9129ab73d1232e98
#
_entry.id   6be889ca3fc2616b9129ab73d1232e98
#
_cell.length_a   1.000
_cell.length_b   1.000
_cell.length_c   1.000
_cell.angle_alpha   90.00
_cell.angle_beta   90.00
_cell.angle_gamma   90.00
#
_symmetry.space_group_name_H-M   'P 1'
#
loop_
_entity.id
_entity.type
_entity.pdbx_description
1 polymer ?
#
loop_
_entity_poly.entity_id
_entity_poly.type
_entity_poly.pdbx_seq_one_letter_code
_entity_poly.pdbx_strand_id
1 'polypeptide(L)'
;MREVTIAAIQMSCSRDVKENIEKAAKLIRAAAEAGAQIILPSELFERQYFCQERRYDYYDYAKPLSENDAVQSMKALAKELGVVIPVSFYEAGEGRQLFNSVAVIDADGEVLGIYRKTHIPDDHYYQEKFYFTPGNTGFKAFKTRYATIGVGICWDQWFPETVRGMALKGAEILFYPTAIGSEPILECDSMPHWRRCMTGHAACNLMPVVAANRIGTEEVVPCAENGNQSSALTFYGSSFITDATGEVVEQMDRVTEGFILHSFDLDELESERKSWGLFRDRRPEMYGEN
;
A
#
# COMPACT_ATOMS: atom_id res chain seq x y z
N MET A 1 25.74 -11.38 -0.77
CA MET A 1 24.76 -10.84 -1.75
C MET A 1 23.39 -11.31 -1.29
N ARG A 2 22.57 -10.38 -0.80
CA ARG A 2 21.18 -10.64 -0.36
C ARG A 2 20.26 -10.11 -1.46
N GLU A 3 20.00 -10.93 -2.46
CA GLU A 3 19.11 -10.58 -3.56
C GLU A 3 17.64 -10.78 -3.13
N VAL A 4 16.78 -9.82 -3.45
CA VAL A 4 15.34 -9.90 -3.25
C VAL A 4 14.61 -9.41 -4.49
N THR A 5 13.66 -10.20 -4.96
CA THR A 5 12.75 -9.81 -6.05
C THR A 5 11.40 -9.43 -5.48
N ILE A 6 10.96 -8.23 -5.82
CA ILE A 6 9.69 -7.65 -5.35
C ILE A 6 8.72 -7.45 -6.51
N ALA A 7 7.42 -7.47 -6.23
CA ALA A 7 6.40 -7.18 -7.23
C ALA A 7 5.31 -6.24 -6.70
N ALA A 8 4.73 -5.46 -7.60
CA ALA A 8 3.51 -4.68 -7.37
C ALA A 8 2.40 -5.18 -8.29
N ILE A 9 1.23 -5.47 -7.71
CA ILE A 9 0.03 -5.92 -8.42
C ILE A 9 -0.84 -4.70 -8.77
N GLN A 10 -1.32 -4.66 -10.01
CA GLN A 10 -2.28 -3.70 -10.49
C GLN A 10 -3.53 -4.42 -10.99
N MET A 11 -4.69 -4.11 -10.43
CA MET A 11 -5.95 -4.73 -10.81
C MET A 11 -7.15 -3.79 -10.61
N SER A 12 -8.24 -4.06 -11.33
CA SER A 12 -9.55 -3.48 -11.04
C SER A 12 -10.24 -4.25 -9.92
N CYS A 13 -11.09 -3.57 -9.17
CA CYS A 13 -11.88 -4.18 -8.10
C CYS A 13 -13.38 -4.07 -8.41
N SER A 14 -14.10 -5.15 -8.18
CA SER A 14 -15.56 -5.21 -8.29
C SER A 14 -16.22 -5.14 -6.90
N ARG A 15 -17.55 -5.22 -6.85
CA ARG A 15 -18.31 -5.33 -5.60
C ARG A 15 -18.24 -6.74 -4.99
N ASP A 16 -17.83 -7.73 -5.77
CA ASP A 16 -17.73 -9.12 -5.31
C ASP A 16 -16.38 -9.39 -4.65
N VAL A 17 -16.42 -9.58 -3.34
CA VAL A 17 -15.23 -9.83 -2.50
C VAL A 17 -14.49 -11.09 -2.95
N LYS A 18 -15.22 -12.15 -3.27
CA LYS A 18 -14.63 -13.42 -3.65
C LYS A 18 -13.90 -13.31 -5.00
N GLU A 19 -14.54 -12.66 -5.98
CA GLU A 19 -13.93 -12.40 -7.29
C GLU A 19 -12.62 -11.62 -7.15
N ASN A 20 -12.61 -10.57 -6.32
CA ASN A 20 -11.42 -9.75 -6.11
C ASN A 20 -10.28 -10.53 -5.45
N ILE A 21 -10.60 -11.33 -4.42
CA ILE A 21 -9.61 -12.19 -3.73
C ILE A 21 -9.04 -13.24 -4.70
N GLU A 22 -9.88 -13.89 -5.50
CA GLU A 22 -9.45 -14.89 -6.49
C GLU A 22 -8.58 -14.24 -7.59
N LYS A 23 -8.94 -13.04 -8.06
CA LYS A 23 -8.16 -12.26 -9.03
C LYS A 23 -6.78 -11.90 -8.46
N ALA A 24 -6.74 -11.35 -7.24
CA ALA A 24 -5.49 -11.03 -6.56
C ALA A 24 -4.62 -12.28 -6.39
N ALA A 25 -5.19 -13.40 -5.93
CA ALA A 25 -4.47 -14.66 -5.76
C ALA A 25 -3.87 -15.17 -7.08
N LYS A 26 -4.60 -15.05 -8.18
CA LYS A 26 -4.10 -15.42 -9.52
C LYS A 26 -2.90 -14.58 -9.94
N LEU A 27 -2.96 -13.27 -9.75
CA LEU A 27 -1.86 -12.36 -10.10
C LEU A 27 -0.65 -12.57 -9.17
N ILE A 28 -0.87 -12.81 -7.88
CA ILE A 28 0.19 -13.13 -6.92
C ILE A 28 0.89 -14.44 -7.28
N ARG A 29 0.15 -15.49 -7.68
CA ARG A 29 0.74 -16.74 -8.16
C ARG A 29 1.64 -16.50 -9.38
N ALA A 30 1.15 -15.76 -10.35
CA ALA A 30 1.91 -15.45 -11.55
C ALA A 30 3.18 -14.64 -11.24
N ALA A 31 3.12 -13.68 -10.30
CA ALA A 31 4.29 -12.93 -9.85
C ALA A 31 5.30 -13.84 -9.11
N ALA A 32 4.82 -14.75 -8.25
CA ALA A 32 5.66 -15.71 -7.55
C ALA A 32 6.34 -16.70 -8.52
N GLU A 33 5.60 -17.18 -9.53
CA GLU A 33 6.16 -18.04 -10.61
C GLU A 33 7.23 -17.30 -11.43
N ALA A 34 7.11 -15.98 -11.57
CA ALA A 34 8.12 -15.12 -12.19
C ALA A 34 9.31 -14.80 -11.28
N GLY A 35 9.31 -15.29 -10.03
CA GLY A 35 10.42 -15.17 -9.08
C GLY A 35 10.23 -14.13 -7.98
N ALA A 36 9.08 -13.46 -7.88
CA ALA A 36 8.83 -12.48 -6.82
C ALA A 36 8.76 -13.15 -5.44
N GLN A 37 9.40 -12.53 -4.46
CA GLN A 37 9.49 -12.99 -3.07
C GLN A 37 8.67 -12.12 -2.10
N ILE A 38 8.48 -10.83 -2.45
CA ILE A 38 7.61 -9.90 -1.71
C ILE A 38 6.64 -9.29 -2.73
N ILE A 39 5.34 -9.46 -2.52
CA ILE A 39 4.32 -9.12 -3.52
C ILE A 39 3.28 -8.23 -2.89
N LEU A 40 3.11 -7.02 -3.41
CA LEU A 40 2.22 -6.00 -2.90
C LEU A 40 0.93 -5.91 -3.72
N PRO A 41 -0.26 -6.28 -3.19
CA PRO A 41 -1.56 -5.89 -3.73
C PRO A 41 -1.88 -4.42 -3.44
N SER A 42 -2.89 -3.87 -4.14
CA SER A 42 -3.36 -2.50 -3.89
C SER A 42 -4.14 -2.35 -2.57
N GLU A 43 -4.38 -1.12 -2.14
CA GLU A 43 -5.16 -0.77 -0.95
C GLU A 43 -6.59 -1.30 -1.04
N LEU A 44 -7.10 -1.95 0.04
CA LEU A 44 -8.46 -2.44 0.18
C LEU A 44 -8.96 -3.24 -1.05
N PHE A 45 -8.08 -4.01 -1.67
CA PHE A 45 -8.33 -4.69 -2.96
C PHE A 45 -9.47 -5.71 -2.91
N GLU A 46 -9.88 -6.13 -1.73
CA GLU A 46 -10.99 -7.09 -1.56
C GLU A 46 -12.35 -6.53 -1.99
N ARG A 47 -12.46 -5.19 -2.13
CA ARG A 47 -13.70 -4.49 -2.45
C ARG A 47 -13.48 -3.36 -3.43
N GLN A 48 -14.59 -2.86 -4.01
CA GLN A 48 -14.60 -1.52 -4.57
C GLN A 48 -14.17 -0.50 -3.50
N TYR A 49 -13.68 0.65 -3.91
CA TYR A 49 -13.31 1.73 -3.00
C TYR A 49 -14.57 2.41 -2.43
N PHE A 50 -15.08 1.85 -1.36
CA PHE A 50 -16.34 2.26 -0.74
C PHE A 50 -16.31 3.64 -0.09
N CYS A 51 -15.12 4.21 0.13
CA CYS A 51 -14.97 5.53 0.74
C CYS A 51 -15.36 6.70 -0.18
N GLN A 52 -15.80 6.44 -1.41
CA GLN A 52 -16.37 7.46 -2.28
C GLN A 52 -17.71 8.01 -1.76
N GLU A 53 -18.42 7.28 -0.93
CA GLU A 53 -19.72 7.62 -0.37
C GLU A 53 -19.77 7.40 1.14
N ARG A 54 -20.75 7.98 1.83
CA ARG A 54 -20.99 7.78 3.25
C ARG A 54 -22.19 6.87 3.43
N ARG A 55 -21.95 5.64 3.91
CA ARG A 55 -22.98 4.63 4.19
C ARG A 55 -22.74 3.96 5.53
N TYR A 56 -23.72 4.01 6.41
CA TYR A 56 -23.60 3.37 7.74
C TYR A 56 -23.53 1.85 7.67
N ASP A 57 -24.19 1.21 6.70
CA ASP A 57 -24.14 -0.23 6.47
C ASP A 57 -22.75 -0.74 6.05
N TYR A 58 -21.87 0.14 5.53
CA TYR A 58 -20.50 -0.22 5.21
C TYR A 58 -19.58 -0.37 6.44
N TYR A 59 -20.02 0.04 7.62
CA TYR A 59 -19.31 -0.31 8.86
C TYR A 59 -19.26 -1.81 9.11
N ASP A 60 -20.24 -2.56 8.60
CA ASP A 60 -20.30 -4.03 8.70
C ASP A 60 -19.26 -4.74 7.82
N TYR A 61 -18.59 -4.02 6.93
CA TYR A 61 -17.47 -4.54 6.14
C TYR A 61 -16.21 -4.76 6.97
N ALA A 62 -16.04 -4.01 8.07
CA ALA A 62 -14.91 -4.16 8.95
C ALA A 62 -14.91 -5.53 9.64
N LYS A 63 -13.78 -6.20 9.63
CA LYS A 63 -13.60 -7.50 10.27
C LYS A 63 -12.35 -7.52 11.15
N PRO A 64 -12.35 -8.26 12.26
CA PRO A 64 -11.10 -8.57 12.95
C PRO A 64 -10.13 -9.27 12.01
N LEU A 65 -8.83 -9.12 12.24
CA LEU A 65 -7.78 -9.79 11.46
C LEU A 65 -8.06 -11.28 11.24
N SER A 66 -8.51 -11.98 12.30
CA SER A 66 -8.78 -13.42 12.28
C SER A 66 -9.99 -13.83 11.43
N GLU A 67 -10.85 -12.89 11.07
CA GLU A 67 -12.11 -13.14 10.36
C GLU A 67 -12.17 -12.48 8.98
N ASN A 68 -11.14 -11.69 8.60
CA ASN A 68 -11.12 -11.05 7.29
C ASN A 68 -10.73 -12.07 6.21
N ASP A 69 -11.59 -12.24 5.21
CA ASP A 69 -11.46 -13.25 4.16
C ASP A 69 -10.20 -13.04 3.30
N ALA A 70 -9.87 -11.79 2.95
CA ALA A 70 -8.67 -11.50 2.17
C ALA A 70 -7.41 -11.86 2.96
N VAL A 71 -7.33 -11.46 4.24
CA VAL A 71 -6.18 -11.79 5.10
C VAL A 71 -6.02 -13.30 5.24
N GLN A 72 -7.10 -14.04 5.53
CA GLN A 72 -7.01 -15.50 5.71
C GLN A 72 -6.62 -16.21 4.39
N SER A 73 -7.17 -15.79 3.26
CA SER A 73 -6.79 -16.31 1.94
C SER A 73 -5.33 -16.05 1.62
N MET A 74 -4.85 -14.83 1.88
CA MET A 74 -3.45 -14.46 1.60
C MET A 74 -2.46 -15.11 2.57
N LYS A 75 -2.85 -15.43 3.82
CA LYS A 75 -2.04 -16.26 4.74
C LYS A 75 -1.78 -17.64 4.16
N ALA A 76 -2.83 -18.30 3.68
CA ALA A 76 -2.70 -19.61 3.05
C ALA A 76 -1.83 -19.54 1.79
N LEU A 77 -2.02 -18.51 0.96
CA LEU A 77 -1.28 -18.30 -0.28
C LEU A 77 0.20 -17.98 -0.02
N ALA A 78 0.51 -17.12 0.95
CA ALA A 78 1.87 -16.78 1.34
C ALA A 78 2.66 -18.03 1.74
N LYS A 79 2.04 -18.87 2.59
CA LYS A 79 2.62 -20.14 3.03
C LYS A 79 2.83 -21.12 1.87
N GLU A 80 1.85 -21.25 0.98
CA GLU A 80 1.90 -22.16 -0.17
C GLU A 80 3.03 -21.79 -1.11
N LEU A 81 3.18 -20.49 -1.42
CA LEU A 81 4.15 -19.97 -2.39
C LEU A 81 5.51 -19.64 -1.77
N GLY A 82 5.59 -19.55 -0.43
CA GLY A 82 6.79 -19.12 0.26
C GLY A 82 7.12 -17.64 0.03
N VAL A 83 6.10 -16.76 -0.12
CA VAL A 83 6.25 -15.34 -0.41
C VAL A 83 5.70 -14.47 0.71
N VAL A 84 6.21 -13.24 0.82
CA VAL A 84 5.71 -12.22 1.74
C VAL A 84 4.60 -11.41 1.05
N ILE A 85 3.48 -11.20 1.75
CA ILE A 85 2.35 -10.43 1.21
C ILE A 85 1.89 -9.40 2.24
N PRO A 86 2.13 -8.10 2.04
CA PRO A 86 1.46 -7.04 2.80
C PRO A 86 0.01 -6.90 2.32
N VAL A 87 -0.96 -7.19 3.18
CA VAL A 87 -2.39 -7.25 2.84
C VAL A 87 -3.15 -6.09 3.45
N SER A 88 -3.65 -5.19 2.62
CA SER A 88 -4.53 -4.10 3.07
C SER A 88 -5.96 -4.60 3.29
N PHE A 89 -6.57 -4.21 4.42
CA PHE A 89 -7.93 -4.63 4.80
C PHE A 89 -8.61 -3.61 5.72
N TYR A 90 -9.94 -3.67 5.78
CA TYR A 90 -10.74 -2.88 6.71
C TYR A 90 -10.85 -3.60 8.06
N GLU A 91 -10.10 -3.08 9.05
CA GLU A 91 -9.96 -3.71 10.36
C GLU A 91 -11.03 -3.24 11.35
N ALA A 92 -11.72 -4.19 11.98
CA ALA A 92 -12.42 -3.98 13.24
C ALA A 92 -11.45 -4.17 14.41
N GLY A 93 -11.01 -3.05 14.97
CA GLY A 93 -10.11 -3.02 16.12
C GLY A 93 -10.83 -3.13 17.47
N GLU A 94 -10.06 -3.04 18.54
CA GLU A 94 -10.61 -3.03 19.90
C GLU A 94 -11.44 -1.76 20.16
N GLY A 95 -12.40 -1.82 21.08
CA GLY A 95 -13.18 -0.67 21.51
C GLY A 95 -14.06 -0.06 20.43
N ARG A 96 -14.45 -0.83 19.41
CA ARG A 96 -15.24 -0.40 18.25
C ARG A 96 -14.54 0.59 17.33
N GLN A 97 -13.22 0.72 17.43
CA GLN A 97 -12.45 1.52 16.47
C GLN A 97 -12.30 0.76 15.16
N LEU A 98 -12.38 1.48 14.05
CA LEU A 98 -12.26 0.92 12.72
C LEU A 98 -11.04 1.56 12.02
N PHE A 99 -10.23 0.74 11.34
CA PHE A 99 -8.98 1.19 10.76
C PHE A 99 -8.82 0.71 9.32
N ASN A 100 -8.15 1.52 8.52
CA ASN A 100 -7.52 1.07 7.29
C ASN A 100 -6.14 0.53 7.65
N SER A 101 -5.94 -0.76 7.46
CA SER A 101 -4.80 -1.50 8.00
C SER A 101 -4.08 -2.34 6.95
N VAL A 102 -2.81 -2.62 7.18
CA VAL A 102 -2.04 -3.63 6.45
C VAL A 102 -1.54 -4.68 7.43
N ALA A 103 -1.90 -5.93 7.18
CA ALA A 103 -1.28 -7.09 7.81
C ALA A 103 -0.06 -7.52 7.00
N VAL A 104 1.12 -7.54 7.60
CA VAL A 104 2.32 -8.05 6.93
C VAL A 104 2.42 -9.55 7.18
N ILE A 105 2.18 -10.34 6.15
CA ILE A 105 2.19 -11.79 6.18
C ILE A 105 3.55 -12.29 5.67
N ASP A 106 4.26 -13.06 6.49
CA ASP A 106 5.56 -13.62 6.11
C ASP A 106 5.41 -14.89 5.24
N ALA A 107 6.50 -15.36 4.70
CA ALA A 107 6.59 -16.48 3.77
C ALA A 107 6.15 -17.85 4.35
N ASP A 108 5.96 -17.95 5.65
CA ASP A 108 5.40 -19.14 6.33
C ASP A 108 3.87 -19.02 6.58
N GLY A 109 3.28 -17.88 6.17
CA GLY A 109 1.87 -17.56 6.38
C GLY A 109 1.56 -16.93 7.74
N GLU A 110 2.57 -16.66 8.58
CA GLU A 110 2.36 -15.99 9.86
C GLU A 110 2.30 -14.46 9.69
N VAL A 111 1.45 -13.81 10.48
CA VAL A 111 1.32 -12.36 10.50
C VAL A 111 2.37 -11.78 11.44
N LEU A 112 3.34 -11.05 10.89
CA LEU A 112 4.39 -10.38 11.67
C LEU A 112 3.85 -9.19 12.49
N GLY A 113 2.75 -8.61 12.05
CA GLY A 113 2.08 -7.50 12.71
C GLY A 113 1.22 -6.68 11.77
N ILE A 114 0.62 -5.62 12.32
CA ILE A 114 -0.28 -4.70 11.63
C ILE A 114 0.32 -3.30 11.64
N TYR A 115 0.21 -2.60 10.52
CA TYR A 115 0.32 -1.16 10.41
C TYR A 115 -1.07 -0.58 10.12
N ARG A 116 -1.47 0.45 10.86
CA ARG A 116 -2.71 1.19 10.66
C ARG A 116 -2.41 2.53 10.01
N LYS A 117 -3.12 2.88 8.95
CA LYS A 117 -2.96 4.14 8.18
C LYS A 117 -2.95 5.33 9.13
N THR A 118 -1.84 6.04 9.17
CA THR A 118 -1.64 7.16 10.10
C THR A 118 -2.40 8.40 9.64
N HIS A 119 -2.32 8.72 8.35
CA HIS A 119 -2.94 9.91 7.76
C HIS A 119 -4.18 9.51 6.98
N ILE A 120 -5.33 10.02 7.43
CA ILE A 120 -6.64 9.69 6.83
C ILE A 120 -7.11 10.89 6.00
N PRO A 121 -7.30 10.74 4.67
CA PRO A 121 -7.86 11.80 3.84
C PRO A 121 -9.34 12.04 4.13
N ASP A 122 -9.83 13.25 3.85
CA ASP A 122 -11.24 13.57 3.87
C ASP A 122 -11.55 14.67 2.85
N ASP A 123 -11.89 14.24 1.66
CA ASP A 123 -12.29 15.11 0.57
C ASP A 123 -13.36 14.42 -0.29
N HIS A 124 -13.89 15.10 -1.28
CA HIS A 124 -14.80 14.50 -2.26
C HIS A 124 -14.15 13.29 -2.91
N TYR A 125 -14.90 12.19 -3.01
CA TYR A 125 -14.45 10.87 -3.49
C TYR A 125 -13.46 10.12 -2.58
N TYR A 126 -12.93 10.76 -1.52
CA TYR A 126 -12.04 10.14 -0.53
C TYR A 126 -12.50 10.45 0.89
N GLN A 127 -13.74 10.01 1.24
CA GLN A 127 -14.40 10.32 2.51
C GLN A 127 -13.98 9.31 3.60
N GLU A 128 -12.68 9.08 3.74
CA GLU A 128 -12.13 8.03 4.60
C GLU A 128 -12.32 8.34 6.10
N LYS A 129 -12.34 9.60 6.52
CA LYS A 129 -12.59 9.95 7.93
C LYS A 129 -13.97 9.56 8.43
N PHE A 130 -14.92 9.32 7.52
CA PHE A 130 -16.21 8.76 7.90
C PHE A 130 -16.10 7.32 8.41
N TYR A 131 -15.12 6.55 7.93
CA TYR A 131 -14.96 5.12 8.22
C TYR A 131 -13.82 4.83 9.18
N PHE A 132 -12.68 5.53 9.07
CA PHE A 132 -11.45 5.13 9.71
C PHE A 132 -11.01 6.08 10.81
N THR A 133 -10.63 5.47 11.93
CA THR A 133 -9.86 6.12 12.99
C THR A 133 -8.41 6.28 12.52
N PRO A 134 -7.73 7.41 12.77
CA PRO A 134 -6.30 7.52 12.53
C PRO A 134 -5.50 6.42 13.21
N GLY A 135 -4.51 5.89 12.50
CA GLY A 135 -3.69 4.79 12.98
C GLY A 135 -2.93 5.13 14.27
N ASN A 136 -2.84 4.16 15.15
CA ASN A 136 -2.21 4.28 16.48
C ASN A 136 -1.04 3.31 16.68
N THR A 137 -0.54 2.68 15.60
CA THR A 137 0.57 1.72 15.67
C THR A 137 1.95 2.37 15.64
N GLY A 138 2.01 3.65 15.29
CA GLY A 138 3.25 4.32 14.92
C GLY A 138 3.85 3.75 13.63
N PHE A 139 4.90 4.39 13.12
CA PHE A 139 5.63 3.86 11.97
C PHE A 139 6.40 2.61 12.36
N LYS A 140 6.40 1.60 11.48
CA LYS A 140 7.00 0.29 11.73
C LYS A 140 7.90 -0.15 10.58
N ALA A 141 8.88 -0.98 10.91
CA ALA A 141 9.60 -1.81 9.96
C ALA A 141 9.41 -3.27 10.37
N PHE A 142 9.10 -4.13 9.40
CA PHE A 142 8.81 -5.54 9.62
C PHE A 142 9.95 -6.38 9.05
N LYS A 143 10.59 -7.15 9.90
CA LYS A 143 11.64 -8.08 9.49
C LYS A 143 11.00 -9.35 8.94
N THR A 144 10.92 -9.42 7.63
CA THR A 144 10.40 -10.60 6.90
C THR A 144 11.53 -11.59 6.61
N ARG A 145 11.16 -12.71 6.02
CA ARG A 145 12.13 -13.71 5.55
C ARG A 145 13.15 -13.16 4.57
N TYR A 146 12.80 -12.18 3.73
CA TYR A 146 13.63 -11.73 2.61
C TYR A 146 14.25 -10.35 2.81
N ALA A 147 13.53 -9.42 3.44
CA ALA A 147 13.99 -8.06 3.70
C ALA A 147 13.30 -7.47 4.92
N THR A 148 13.84 -6.39 5.47
CA THR A 148 13.12 -5.54 6.43
C THR A 148 12.33 -4.50 5.64
N ILE A 149 11.00 -4.52 5.74
CA ILE A 149 10.13 -3.66 4.93
C ILE A 149 9.37 -2.64 5.77
N GLY A 150 9.19 -1.44 5.23
CA GLY A 150 8.20 -0.48 5.70
C GLY A 150 6.95 -0.57 4.83
N VAL A 151 5.78 -0.33 5.42
CA VAL A 151 4.51 -0.27 4.67
C VAL A 151 3.72 0.95 5.14
N GLY A 152 3.60 1.97 4.28
CA GLY A 152 2.63 3.07 4.43
C GLY A 152 1.41 2.81 3.56
N ILE A 153 0.28 3.44 3.85
CA ILE A 153 -0.96 3.21 3.11
C ILE A 153 -1.40 4.50 2.41
N CYS A 154 -1.47 4.47 1.09
CA CYS A 154 -2.05 5.51 0.21
C CYS A 154 -1.71 6.94 0.67
N TRP A 155 -2.60 7.64 1.39
CA TRP A 155 -2.41 9.03 1.82
C TRP A 155 -1.13 9.25 2.65
N ASP A 156 -0.61 8.23 3.34
CA ASP A 156 0.69 8.27 4.03
C ASP A 156 1.84 8.62 3.06
N GLN A 157 1.68 8.35 1.77
CA GLN A 157 2.67 8.62 0.72
C GLN A 157 2.99 10.09 0.50
N TRP A 158 2.12 11.01 0.97
CA TRP A 158 2.35 12.45 0.84
C TRP A 158 3.20 13.02 1.97
N PHE A 159 3.45 12.23 3.02
CA PHE A 159 4.11 12.68 4.26
C PHE A 159 5.54 12.13 4.35
N PRO A 160 6.57 13.00 4.24
CA PRO A 160 7.97 12.58 4.37
C PRO A 160 8.27 11.90 5.71
N GLU A 161 7.52 12.21 6.76
CA GLU A 161 7.63 11.63 8.10
C GLU A 161 7.40 10.13 8.10
N THR A 162 6.45 9.65 7.27
CA THR A 162 6.15 8.22 7.12
C THR A 162 7.37 7.45 6.64
N VAL A 163 7.94 7.91 5.53
CA VAL A 163 9.13 7.28 4.92
C VAL A 163 10.32 7.33 5.86
N ARG A 164 10.64 8.53 6.36
CA ARG A 164 11.78 8.74 7.25
C ARG A 164 11.61 7.95 8.54
N GLY A 165 10.43 7.94 9.12
CA GLY A 165 10.12 7.17 10.32
C GLY A 165 10.36 5.67 10.17
N MET A 166 9.96 5.09 9.02
CA MET A 166 10.18 3.67 8.71
C MET A 166 11.65 3.37 8.38
N ALA A 167 12.32 4.25 7.62
CA ALA A 167 13.73 4.13 7.30
C ALA A 167 14.61 4.14 8.56
N LEU A 168 14.30 5.01 9.54
CA LEU A 168 14.99 5.06 10.83
C LEU A 168 14.77 3.82 11.70
N LYS A 169 13.73 3.05 11.44
CA LYS A 169 13.47 1.74 12.06
C LYS A 169 14.09 0.57 11.30
N GLY A 170 14.88 0.86 10.27
CA GLY A 170 15.66 -0.13 9.54
C GLY A 170 14.96 -0.70 8.29
N ALA A 171 13.90 -0.06 7.78
CA ALA A 171 13.33 -0.48 6.52
C ALA A 171 14.37 -0.38 5.38
N GLU A 172 14.47 -1.43 4.59
CA GLU A 172 15.33 -1.55 3.41
C GLU A 172 14.58 -1.21 2.14
N ILE A 173 13.27 -1.50 2.10
CA ILE A 173 12.36 -1.22 1.00
C ILE A 173 11.05 -0.71 1.58
N LEU A 174 10.41 0.25 0.92
CA LEU A 174 9.13 0.83 1.33
C LEU A 174 8.02 0.46 0.35
N PHE A 175 6.88 0.01 0.89
CA PHE A 175 5.71 -0.40 0.13
C PHE A 175 4.52 0.52 0.40
N TYR A 176 3.78 0.88 -0.66
CA TYR A 176 2.57 1.67 -0.61
C TYR A 176 1.43 0.99 -1.37
N PRO A 177 0.59 0.19 -0.70
CA PRO A 177 -0.71 -0.15 -1.26
C PRO A 177 -1.54 1.13 -1.36
N THR A 178 -2.12 1.39 -2.53
CA THR A 178 -2.73 2.67 -2.88
C THR A 178 -4.05 2.46 -3.62
N ALA A 179 -4.97 3.41 -3.45
CA ALA A 179 -6.18 3.60 -4.24
C ALA A 179 -6.30 5.08 -4.57
N ILE A 180 -5.62 5.53 -5.62
CA ILE A 180 -5.59 6.92 -6.06
C ILE A 180 -5.98 7.01 -7.53
N GLY A 181 -6.79 8.00 -7.87
CA GLY A 181 -7.32 8.18 -9.21
C GLY A 181 -7.40 9.63 -9.64
N SER A 182 -8.20 9.86 -10.67
CA SER A 182 -8.51 11.20 -11.18
C SER A 182 -9.10 12.07 -10.07
N GLU A 183 -8.79 13.35 -10.14
CA GLU A 183 -9.34 14.38 -9.25
C GLU A 183 -10.39 15.21 -10.02
N PRO A 184 -11.62 14.72 -10.20
CA PRO A 184 -12.59 15.36 -11.09
C PRO A 184 -12.94 16.80 -10.70
N ILE A 185 -12.84 17.13 -9.39
CA ILE A 185 -13.10 18.47 -8.88
C ILE A 185 -11.97 19.42 -9.19
N LEU A 186 -10.72 18.95 -9.14
CA LEU A 186 -9.53 19.75 -9.42
C LEU A 186 -9.24 19.85 -10.93
N GLU A 187 -9.92 19.06 -11.74
CA GLU A 187 -9.71 18.95 -13.20
C GLU A 187 -8.23 18.76 -13.57
N CYS A 188 -7.48 18.06 -12.73
CA CYS A 188 -6.05 17.83 -12.93
C CYS A 188 -5.70 16.35 -12.93
N ASP A 189 -4.63 16.01 -13.68
CA ASP A 189 -4.00 14.71 -13.62
C ASP A 189 -2.95 14.70 -12.49
N SER A 190 -3.31 14.14 -11.34
CA SER A 190 -2.42 14.10 -10.17
C SER A 190 -1.32 13.04 -10.26
N MET A 191 -1.36 12.11 -11.24
CA MET A 191 -0.37 11.02 -11.35
C MET A 191 1.09 11.51 -11.42
N PRO A 192 1.44 12.51 -12.24
CA PRO A 192 2.82 12.99 -12.28
C PRO A 192 3.28 13.64 -10.97
N HIS A 193 2.36 14.27 -10.21
CA HIS A 193 2.66 14.82 -8.89
C HIS A 193 2.88 13.70 -7.88
N TRP A 194 1.97 12.74 -7.82
CA TRP A 194 2.07 11.54 -6.99
C TRP A 194 3.41 10.82 -7.18
N ARG A 195 3.78 10.53 -8.44
CA ARG A 195 5.04 9.87 -8.76
C ARG A 195 6.25 10.69 -8.30
N ARG A 196 6.27 12.02 -8.55
CA ARG A 196 7.39 12.88 -8.10
C ARG A 196 7.55 12.90 -6.58
N CYS A 197 6.46 12.90 -5.82
CA CYS A 197 6.52 12.81 -4.37
C CYS A 197 7.21 11.51 -3.94
N MET A 198 6.79 10.39 -4.49
CA MET A 198 7.29 9.07 -4.15
C MET A 198 8.75 8.86 -4.57
N THR A 199 9.14 9.30 -5.76
CA THR A 199 10.53 9.26 -6.22
C THR A 199 11.43 10.14 -5.36
N GLY A 200 10.94 11.29 -4.90
CA GLY A 200 11.64 12.12 -3.93
C GLY A 200 11.86 11.42 -2.59
N HIS A 201 10.89 10.66 -2.12
CA HIS A 201 11.03 9.87 -0.90
C HIS A 201 12.10 8.78 -1.03
N ALA A 202 12.15 8.07 -2.16
CA ALA A 202 13.19 7.09 -2.43
C ALA A 202 14.58 7.74 -2.37
N ALA A 203 14.77 8.81 -3.14
CA ALA A 203 16.03 9.55 -3.21
C ALA A 203 16.50 10.10 -1.85
N CYS A 204 15.60 10.72 -1.07
CA CYS A 204 15.95 11.29 0.24
C CYS A 204 16.28 10.25 1.30
N ASN A 205 15.89 8.99 1.12
CA ASN A 205 16.12 7.91 2.06
C ASN A 205 17.04 6.82 1.53
N LEU A 206 17.51 6.95 0.29
CA LEU A 206 18.31 5.92 -0.41
C LEU A 206 17.68 4.54 -0.21
N MET A 207 16.40 4.45 -0.57
CA MET A 207 15.57 3.28 -0.30
C MET A 207 14.54 3.11 -1.42
N PRO A 208 14.49 1.95 -2.08
CA PRO A 208 13.48 1.68 -3.10
C PRO A 208 12.06 1.85 -2.57
N VAL A 209 11.18 2.40 -3.42
CA VAL A 209 9.76 2.57 -3.16
C VAL A 209 8.94 1.76 -4.16
N VAL A 210 7.95 1.04 -3.66
CA VAL A 210 7.04 0.19 -4.42
C VAL A 210 5.62 0.69 -4.21
N ALA A 211 4.96 1.11 -5.28
CA ALA A 211 3.58 1.57 -5.25
C ALA A 211 2.68 0.65 -6.08
N ALA A 212 1.67 0.07 -5.44
CA ALA A 212 0.64 -0.74 -6.10
C ALA A 212 -0.69 0.03 -6.07
N ASN A 213 -1.20 0.40 -7.23
CA ASN A 213 -2.45 1.11 -7.38
C ASN A 213 -3.49 0.22 -8.09
N ARG A 214 -4.77 0.56 -7.94
CA ARG A 214 -5.86 -0.06 -8.70
C ARG A 214 -6.11 0.68 -10.03
N ILE A 215 -6.89 0.06 -10.90
CA ILE A 215 -7.35 0.63 -12.19
C ILE A 215 -8.86 0.56 -12.32
N GLY A 216 -9.38 1.19 -13.35
CA GLY A 216 -10.78 1.17 -13.71
C GLY A 216 -11.58 2.30 -13.08
N THR A 217 -12.83 2.45 -13.53
CA THR A 217 -13.76 3.45 -13.00
C THR A 217 -14.74 2.76 -12.06
N GLU A 218 -14.85 3.28 -10.85
CA GLU A 218 -15.81 2.81 -9.85
C GLU A 218 -16.87 3.89 -9.64
N GLU A 219 -18.13 3.52 -9.86
CA GLU A 219 -19.26 4.43 -9.79
C GLU A 219 -20.08 4.20 -8.52
N VAL A 220 -20.52 5.30 -7.93
CA VAL A 220 -21.50 5.35 -6.84
C VAL A 220 -22.85 5.76 -7.40
N VAL A 221 -23.83 4.87 -7.22
CA VAL A 221 -25.21 5.11 -7.65
C VAL A 221 -25.98 5.78 -6.51
N PRO A 222 -26.68 6.91 -6.76
CA PRO A 222 -27.50 7.57 -5.75
C PRO A 222 -28.58 6.65 -5.18
N CYS A 223 -28.68 6.62 -3.85
CA CYS A 223 -29.72 5.90 -3.12
C CYS A 223 -30.02 6.59 -1.79
N ALA A 224 -31.08 6.19 -1.11
CA ALA A 224 -31.46 6.79 0.17
C ALA A 224 -30.38 6.58 1.25
N GLU A 225 -29.75 5.41 1.25
CA GLU A 225 -28.75 4.99 2.22
C GLU A 225 -27.46 5.80 2.15
N ASN A 226 -27.13 6.35 0.98
CA ASN A 226 -25.97 7.22 0.80
C ASN A 226 -26.31 8.71 0.71
N GLY A 227 -27.56 9.10 1.04
CA GLY A 227 -28.02 10.48 0.95
C GLY A 227 -28.06 11.02 -0.48
N ASN A 228 -28.31 10.17 -1.47
CA ASN A 228 -28.32 10.48 -2.89
C ASN A 228 -26.97 11.01 -3.42
N GLN A 229 -25.85 10.58 -2.82
CA GLN A 229 -24.51 10.86 -3.34
C GLN A 229 -24.26 10.11 -4.64
N SER A 230 -23.55 10.77 -5.56
CA SER A 230 -23.04 10.15 -6.79
C SER A 230 -21.59 10.52 -6.99
N SER A 231 -20.81 9.60 -7.50
CA SER A 231 -19.43 9.84 -7.92
C SER A 231 -19.01 8.83 -8.99
N ALA A 232 -17.98 9.17 -9.73
CA ALA A 232 -17.30 8.26 -10.63
C ALA A 232 -15.79 8.53 -10.51
N LEU A 233 -15.07 7.68 -9.78
CA LEU A 233 -13.64 7.80 -9.59
C LEU A 233 -12.91 6.85 -10.52
N THR A 234 -12.08 7.38 -11.41
CA THR A 234 -11.23 6.58 -12.30
C THR A 234 -9.84 6.47 -11.70
N PHE A 235 -9.50 5.29 -11.22
CA PHE A 235 -8.16 4.97 -10.73
C PHE A 235 -7.20 4.86 -11.90
N TYR A 236 -6.07 5.55 -11.82
CA TYR A 236 -5.16 5.70 -12.97
C TYR A 236 -4.01 4.68 -13.01
N GLY A 237 -4.08 3.60 -12.23
CA GLY A 237 -3.04 2.58 -12.24
C GLY A 237 -1.66 3.17 -12.05
N SER A 238 -0.82 3.02 -13.06
CA SER A 238 0.55 3.55 -13.08
C SER A 238 1.39 3.04 -11.89
N SER A 239 1.11 1.83 -11.40
CA SER A 239 1.91 1.17 -10.36
C SER A 239 3.38 1.16 -10.78
N PHE A 240 4.29 1.41 -9.84
CA PHE A 240 5.71 1.54 -10.18
C PHE A 240 6.64 1.08 -9.06
N ILE A 241 7.89 0.84 -9.43
CA ILE A 241 9.01 0.54 -8.55
C ILE A 241 10.12 1.55 -8.86
N THR A 242 10.72 2.13 -7.82
CA THR A 242 11.91 2.97 -7.95
C THR A 242 13.14 2.23 -7.44
N ASP A 243 14.32 2.63 -7.93
CA ASP A 243 15.56 2.34 -7.22
C ASP A 243 15.76 3.25 -5.99
N ALA A 244 16.90 3.12 -5.32
CA ALA A 244 17.24 3.91 -4.14
C ALA A 244 17.52 5.39 -4.44
N THR A 245 17.80 5.74 -5.69
CA THR A 245 18.05 7.13 -6.11
C THR A 245 16.77 7.85 -6.53
N GLY A 246 15.64 7.12 -6.63
CA GLY A 246 14.35 7.63 -7.07
C GLY A 246 14.11 7.52 -8.57
N GLU A 247 14.98 6.84 -9.32
CA GLU A 247 14.70 6.50 -10.71
C GLU A 247 13.61 5.44 -10.77
N VAL A 248 12.62 5.62 -11.66
CA VAL A 248 11.56 4.63 -11.88
C VAL A 248 12.13 3.51 -12.75
N VAL A 249 12.35 2.33 -12.16
CA VAL A 249 12.92 1.18 -12.84
C VAL A 249 11.87 0.31 -13.52
N GLU A 250 10.66 0.28 -12.97
CA GLU A 250 9.50 -0.44 -13.53
C GLU A 250 8.23 0.40 -13.37
N GLN A 251 7.38 0.42 -14.38
CA GLN A 251 6.08 1.11 -14.32
C GLN A 251 5.04 0.44 -15.21
N MET A 252 3.83 0.26 -14.70
CA MET A 252 2.65 -0.14 -15.47
C MET A 252 2.00 1.06 -16.15
N ASP A 253 1.20 0.78 -17.17
CA ASP A 253 0.30 1.75 -17.76
C ASP A 253 -0.92 2.03 -16.85
N ARG A 254 -1.89 2.78 -17.36
CA ARG A 254 -3.06 3.22 -16.59
C ARG A 254 -4.25 2.26 -16.61
N VAL A 255 -4.21 1.20 -17.42
CA VAL A 255 -5.42 0.43 -17.73
C VAL A 255 -5.21 -1.09 -17.72
N THR A 256 -3.98 -1.57 -17.79
CA THR A 256 -3.67 -3.00 -17.88
C THR A 256 -3.65 -3.63 -16.50
N GLU A 257 -4.36 -4.76 -16.34
CA GLU A 257 -4.20 -5.63 -15.17
C GLU A 257 -2.94 -6.47 -15.28
N GLY A 258 -2.25 -6.66 -14.16
CA GLY A 258 -1.03 -7.46 -14.15
C GLY A 258 -0.13 -7.14 -12.98
N PHE A 259 1.15 -7.33 -13.17
CA PHE A 259 2.18 -7.00 -12.21
C PHE A 259 3.46 -6.55 -12.90
N ILE A 260 4.27 -5.81 -12.14
CA ILE A 260 5.67 -5.52 -12.42
C ILE A 260 6.53 -6.14 -11.34
N LEU A 261 7.79 -6.45 -11.68
CA LEU A 261 8.75 -6.98 -10.72
C LEU A 261 10.15 -6.42 -10.98
N HIS A 262 10.92 -6.29 -9.92
CA HIS A 262 12.33 -5.87 -9.98
C HIS A 262 13.13 -6.56 -8.87
N SER A 263 14.42 -6.80 -9.12
CA SER A 263 15.34 -7.43 -8.16
C SER A 263 16.34 -6.41 -7.65
N PHE A 264 16.60 -6.45 -6.33
CA PHE A 264 17.60 -5.61 -5.67
C PHE A 264 18.61 -6.45 -4.89
N ASP A 265 19.89 -6.03 -4.90
CA ASP A 265 20.89 -6.49 -3.95
C ASP A 265 20.84 -5.59 -2.70
N LEU A 266 20.32 -6.12 -1.60
CA LEU A 266 20.17 -5.38 -0.34
C LEU A 266 21.52 -5.00 0.29
N ASP A 267 22.61 -5.76 0.02
CA ASP A 267 23.93 -5.43 0.52
C ASP A 267 24.51 -4.23 -0.24
N GLU A 268 24.23 -4.11 -1.54
CA GLU A 268 24.59 -2.96 -2.36
C GLU A 268 23.84 -1.70 -1.90
N LEU A 269 22.51 -1.80 -1.73
CA LEU A 269 21.67 -0.70 -1.21
C LEU A 269 22.15 -0.19 0.15
N GLU A 270 22.51 -1.10 1.05
CA GLU A 270 23.03 -0.75 2.37
C GLU A 270 24.41 -0.06 2.28
N SER A 271 25.26 -0.52 1.39
CA SER A 271 26.58 0.08 1.12
C SER A 271 26.43 1.50 0.56
N GLU A 272 25.54 1.68 -0.41
CA GLU A 272 25.24 2.99 -1.00
C GLU A 272 24.68 3.96 0.05
N ARG A 273 23.71 3.54 0.84
CA ARG A 273 23.13 4.35 1.93
C ARG A 273 24.18 4.81 2.94
N LYS A 274 25.14 3.94 3.29
CA LYS A 274 26.24 4.28 4.19
C LYS A 274 27.21 5.27 3.55
N SER A 275 27.55 5.07 2.26
CA SER A 275 28.53 5.91 1.56
C SER A 275 28.05 7.37 1.40
N TRP A 276 26.76 7.57 1.12
CA TRP A 276 26.17 8.90 1.01
C TRP A 276 26.09 9.66 2.34
N GLY A 277 25.97 8.95 3.46
CA GLY A 277 25.99 9.53 4.81
C GLY A 277 24.77 10.35 5.19
N LEU A 278 23.64 10.31 4.45
CA LEU A 278 22.44 11.11 4.73
C LEU A 278 21.87 10.86 6.13
N PHE A 279 21.93 9.63 6.63
CA PHE A 279 21.45 9.28 7.97
C PHE A 279 22.46 9.71 9.07
N ARG A 280 23.76 9.63 8.81
CA ARG A 280 24.83 10.10 9.71
C ARG A 280 24.75 11.60 9.96
N ASP A 281 24.46 12.37 8.90
CA ASP A 281 24.51 13.83 8.91
C ASP A 281 23.19 14.47 9.37
N ARG A 282 22.22 13.66 9.81
CA ARG A 282 20.96 14.16 10.39
C ARG A 282 21.22 14.98 11.67
N ARG A 283 20.40 15.99 11.85
CA ARG A 283 20.42 16.90 13.01
C ARG A 283 19.04 16.88 13.71
N PRO A 284 18.65 15.76 14.39
CA PRO A 284 17.33 15.61 15.01
C PRO A 284 16.99 16.76 15.98
N GLU A 285 17.99 17.26 16.70
CA GLU A 285 17.83 18.38 17.63
C GLU A 285 17.39 19.71 16.96
N MET A 286 17.53 19.81 15.63
CA MET A 286 17.12 20.98 14.85
C MET A 286 15.74 20.82 14.20
N TYR A 287 15.15 19.63 14.22
CA TYR A 287 13.90 19.38 13.49
C TYR A 287 12.64 19.68 14.29
N GLY A 288 12.78 20.02 15.60
CA GLY A 288 11.66 20.37 16.46
C GLY A 288 10.69 19.21 16.73
N GLU A 289 11.14 17.99 16.58
CA GLU A 289 10.39 16.81 16.97
C GLU A 289 10.38 16.69 18.49
N ASN A 290 9.30 17.15 19.10
CA ASN A 290 9.03 16.98 20.53
C ASN A 290 8.26 15.69 20.78
#